data_fbcc80ef82d63f3901154663c76db95d
#
_entry.id   fbcc80ef82d63f3901154663c76db95d
#
_cell.length_a   1.000
_cell.length_b   1.000
_cell.length_c   1.000
_cell.angle_alpha   90.00
_cell.angle_beta   90.00
_cell.angle_gamma   90.00
#
_symmetry.space_group_name_H-M   'P 1'
#
loop_
_entity.id
_entity.type
_entity.pdbx_description
1 polymer ?
#
loop_
_entity_poly.entity_id
_entity_poly.type
_entity_poly.pdbx_seq_one_letter_code
_entity_poly.pdbx_strand_id
1 'polypeptide(L)'
;MRHEPTTEQFIAYMQDDELKSLMQKAIDKAKTINPNSDTNPVQSLEELYDFLDWACKCLPWNVLKKAKFPSLFININQSINFFWFIFGQQLDELKQYNYYLPTLEYHEPIASWIKDFSNAWGDFLSTPESWNDEYFKLQFQDNAFGMNEGWYPKENIYKTYNEFFSRKLISPDVRPIGNAELVSPADSEPFGTFKILDNGYVDGGSVLIKGHQVYKVDDLLGKDSNFKGRFNGGTLTHTFLNVNDYHRYHFPIEGTILELSKIKASNAAGGNIYYDQELNLYAFDCSDTNWQMVETRDCVVMQTPYGLVACLPIGMSQICSCNFEENIKVGTKVNKGDPMGYFLFGGSDIVMLFEKNIEFELLCTPNKHLLMGENYAKLKARN
;
A
#
# COMPACT_ATOMS: atom_id res chain seq x y z
N MET A 1 -33.45 2.36 -8.93
CA MET A 1 -32.47 1.42 -9.55
C MET A 1 -31.98 0.52 -8.44
N ARG A 2 -31.63 -0.71 -8.72
CA ARG A 2 -31.03 -1.60 -7.75
C ARG A 2 -29.56 -1.19 -7.59
N HIS A 3 -29.07 -1.05 -6.35
CA HIS A 3 -27.66 -0.75 -6.08
C HIS A 3 -26.74 -1.94 -6.43
N GLU A 4 -25.44 -1.70 -6.52
CA GLU A 4 -24.45 -2.75 -6.65
C GLU A 4 -24.44 -3.66 -5.41
N PRO A 5 -24.10 -4.96 -5.54
CA PRO A 5 -24.17 -5.90 -4.41
C PRO A 5 -23.44 -5.45 -3.16
N THR A 6 -22.25 -4.86 -3.30
CA THR A 6 -21.47 -4.33 -2.17
C THR A 6 -22.14 -3.11 -1.54
N THR A 7 -22.78 -2.26 -2.33
CA THR A 7 -23.57 -1.12 -1.83
C THR A 7 -24.83 -1.60 -1.12
N GLU A 8 -25.53 -2.61 -1.64
CA GLU A 8 -26.70 -3.21 -0.96
C GLU A 8 -26.29 -3.81 0.41
N GLN A 9 -25.15 -4.48 0.48
CA GLN A 9 -24.59 -4.98 1.74
C GLN A 9 -24.31 -3.83 2.72
N PHE A 10 -23.70 -2.75 2.26
CA PHE A 10 -23.46 -1.56 3.09
C PHE A 10 -24.75 -0.93 3.60
N ILE A 11 -25.77 -0.77 2.73
CA ILE A 11 -27.10 -0.27 3.11
C ILE A 11 -27.73 -1.14 4.19
N ALA A 12 -27.55 -2.48 4.11
CA ALA A 12 -28.05 -3.39 5.13
C ALA A 12 -27.39 -3.16 6.50
N TYR A 13 -26.08 -2.87 6.54
CA TYR A 13 -25.40 -2.50 7.77
C TYR A 13 -25.89 -1.17 8.35
N MET A 14 -26.29 -0.22 7.49
CA MET A 14 -26.86 1.07 7.93
C MET A 14 -28.28 0.98 8.51
N GLN A 15 -28.87 -0.23 8.63
CA GLN A 15 -30.09 -0.46 9.42
C GLN A 15 -29.79 -0.53 10.92
N ASP A 16 -28.54 -0.73 11.34
CA ASP A 16 -28.09 -0.59 12.70
C ASP A 16 -27.93 0.90 13.05
N ASP A 17 -28.64 1.37 14.06
CA ASP A 17 -28.68 2.79 14.44
C ASP A 17 -27.33 3.33 14.93
N GLU A 18 -26.54 2.50 15.63
CA GLU A 18 -25.22 2.89 16.12
C GLU A 18 -24.25 3.06 14.95
N LEU A 19 -24.17 2.07 14.09
CA LEU A 19 -23.30 2.10 12.92
C LEU A 19 -23.67 3.23 11.94
N LYS A 20 -24.97 3.42 11.71
CA LYS A 20 -25.48 4.54 10.91
C LYS A 20 -25.08 5.89 11.51
N SER A 21 -25.18 6.03 12.84
CA SER A 21 -24.76 7.25 13.54
C SER A 21 -23.26 7.51 13.41
N LEU A 22 -22.43 6.48 13.53
CA LEU A 22 -20.98 6.61 13.33
C LEU A 22 -20.64 7.03 11.89
N MET A 23 -21.28 6.41 10.89
CA MET A 23 -21.06 6.77 9.48
C MET A 23 -21.51 8.20 9.18
N GLN A 24 -22.66 8.62 9.71
CA GLN A 24 -23.14 10.00 9.54
C GLN A 24 -22.16 11.00 10.15
N LYS A 25 -21.61 10.73 11.36
CA LYS A 25 -20.58 11.57 11.98
C LYS A 25 -19.31 11.66 11.13
N ALA A 26 -18.88 10.57 10.54
CA ALA A 26 -17.73 10.57 9.62
C ALA A 26 -17.97 11.46 8.39
N ILE A 27 -19.15 11.36 7.77
CA ILE A 27 -19.57 12.20 6.63
C ILE A 27 -19.63 13.67 7.05
N ASP A 28 -20.29 14.00 8.18
CA ASP A 28 -20.43 15.39 8.65
C ASP A 28 -19.08 16.02 8.97
N LYS A 29 -18.16 15.26 9.54
CA LYS A 29 -16.79 15.69 9.81
C LYS A 29 -16.02 15.92 8.51
N ALA A 30 -16.07 14.98 7.56
CA ALA A 30 -15.45 15.10 6.26
C ALA A 30 -15.98 16.32 5.49
N LYS A 31 -17.30 16.56 5.52
CA LYS A 31 -17.96 17.71 4.94
C LYS A 31 -17.51 19.03 5.57
N THR A 32 -17.33 19.06 6.90
CA THR A 32 -16.84 20.24 7.61
C THR A 32 -15.41 20.58 7.20
N ILE A 33 -14.55 19.56 7.01
CA ILE A 33 -13.15 19.75 6.63
C ILE A 33 -13.04 20.15 5.16
N ASN A 34 -13.74 19.45 4.26
CA ASN A 34 -13.80 19.75 2.83
C ASN A 34 -15.25 19.88 2.36
N PRO A 35 -15.82 21.10 2.33
CA PRO A 35 -17.19 21.33 1.88
C PRO A 35 -17.36 21.34 0.34
N ASN A 36 -16.27 21.24 -0.43
CA ASN A 36 -16.31 21.30 -1.89
C ASN A 36 -16.83 19.98 -2.49
N SER A 37 -18.04 20.01 -3.02
CA SER A 37 -18.69 18.81 -3.62
C SER A 37 -18.00 18.25 -4.87
N ASP A 38 -17.08 18.97 -5.49
CA ASP A 38 -16.34 18.45 -6.64
C ASP A 38 -15.20 17.51 -6.19
N THR A 39 -14.56 17.82 -5.07
CA THR A 39 -13.50 17.01 -4.45
C THR A 39 -13.97 16.13 -3.30
N ASN A 40 -15.10 16.47 -2.67
CA ASN A 40 -15.81 15.65 -1.68
C ASN A 40 -17.28 15.45 -2.10
N PRO A 41 -17.56 14.53 -3.04
CA PRO A 41 -18.91 14.31 -3.56
C PRO A 41 -19.87 13.64 -2.56
N VAL A 42 -19.41 13.22 -1.39
CA VAL A 42 -20.22 12.56 -0.35
C VAL A 42 -20.56 13.58 0.75
N GLN A 43 -21.78 14.11 0.71
CA GLN A 43 -22.29 15.09 1.67
C GLN A 43 -23.46 14.53 2.52
N SER A 44 -23.92 13.31 2.19
CA SER A 44 -24.99 12.56 2.85
C SER A 44 -24.81 11.05 2.67
N LEU A 45 -25.57 10.22 3.42
CA LEU A 45 -25.56 8.77 3.24
C LEU A 45 -26.05 8.34 1.85
N GLU A 46 -27.04 9.01 1.31
CA GLU A 46 -27.56 8.73 -0.04
C GLU A 46 -26.49 8.98 -1.10
N GLU A 47 -25.77 10.09 -1.00
CA GLU A 47 -24.66 10.39 -1.91
C GLU A 47 -23.48 9.40 -1.72
N LEU A 48 -23.28 8.87 -0.51
CA LEU A 48 -22.31 7.78 -0.29
C LEU A 48 -22.74 6.52 -1.08
N TYR A 49 -24.00 6.13 -1.04
CA TYR A 49 -24.47 4.95 -1.80
C TYR A 49 -24.27 5.13 -3.31
N ASP A 50 -24.62 6.29 -3.86
CA ASP A 50 -24.40 6.62 -5.27
C ASP A 50 -22.90 6.64 -5.63
N PHE A 51 -22.07 7.13 -4.72
CA PHE A 51 -20.61 7.13 -4.88
C PHE A 51 -20.05 5.70 -4.90
N LEU A 52 -20.48 4.82 -4.00
CA LEU A 52 -20.04 3.44 -3.92
C LEU A 52 -20.40 2.65 -5.19
N ASP A 53 -21.64 2.82 -5.71
CA ASP A 53 -22.07 2.21 -6.97
C ASP A 53 -21.21 2.64 -8.16
N TRP A 54 -20.76 3.88 -8.14
CA TRP A 54 -19.86 4.40 -9.17
C TRP A 54 -18.43 3.91 -8.99
N ALA A 55 -17.88 4.05 -7.79
CA ALA A 55 -16.45 3.82 -7.52
C ALA A 55 -16.03 2.37 -7.80
N CYS A 56 -16.88 1.38 -7.51
CA CYS A 56 -16.54 -0.03 -7.72
C CYS A 56 -16.49 -0.45 -9.20
N LYS A 57 -16.88 0.42 -10.13
CA LYS A 57 -16.93 0.14 -11.58
C LYS A 57 -16.31 1.24 -12.44
N CYS A 58 -15.44 2.05 -11.87
CA CYS A 58 -14.77 3.10 -12.64
C CYS A 58 -13.25 2.93 -12.62
N LEU A 59 -12.60 3.56 -13.59
CA LEU A 59 -11.14 3.65 -13.60
C LEU A 59 -10.64 4.59 -12.50
N PRO A 60 -9.46 4.33 -11.91
CA PRO A 60 -8.96 5.09 -10.78
C PRO A 60 -8.92 6.60 -10.97
N TRP A 61 -8.64 7.08 -12.18
CA TRP A 61 -8.65 8.52 -12.48
C TRP A 61 -10.03 9.14 -12.70
N ASN A 62 -11.09 8.33 -12.68
CA ASN A 62 -12.48 8.77 -12.88
C ASN A 62 -13.30 8.78 -11.59
N VAL A 63 -12.74 8.38 -10.45
CA VAL A 63 -13.49 8.27 -9.19
C VAL A 63 -14.10 9.61 -8.79
N LEU A 64 -13.32 10.70 -8.85
CA LEU A 64 -13.79 12.06 -8.64
C LEU A 64 -14.27 12.66 -9.96
N LYS A 65 -15.52 12.40 -10.33
CA LYS A 65 -16.11 12.76 -11.64
C LYS A 65 -15.98 14.21 -12.05
N LYS A 66 -16.08 15.13 -11.10
CA LYS A 66 -16.16 16.57 -11.33
C LYS A 66 -14.84 17.30 -11.10
N ALA A 67 -13.99 16.75 -10.27
CA ALA A 67 -12.69 17.32 -9.97
C ALA A 67 -11.78 17.24 -11.20
N LYS A 68 -10.99 18.29 -11.42
CA LYS A 68 -10.00 18.34 -12.50
C LYS A 68 -8.63 18.59 -11.90
N PHE A 69 -7.74 17.67 -12.16
CA PHE A 69 -6.35 17.76 -11.72
C PHE A 69 -5.40 17.78 -12.92
N PRO A 70 -4.19 18.34 -12.75
CA PRO A 70 -3.27 18.59 -13.87
C PRO A 70 -2.64 17.32 -14.48
N SER A 71 -2.67 16.18 -13.77
CA SER A 71 -2.07 14.92 -14.25
C SER A 71 -2.88 13.70 -13.84
N LEU A 72 -2.67 12.57 -14.53
CA LEU A 72 -3.25 11.28 -14.16
C LEU A 72 -2.81 10.82 -12.76
N PHE A 73 -1.54 11.03 -12.43
CA PHE A 73 -1.02 10.71 -11.10
C PHE A 73 -1.85 11.40 -10.01
N ILE A 74 -2.03 12.73 -10.13
CA ILE A 74 -2.79 13.48 -9.13
C ILE A 74 -4.26 13.04 -9.13
N ASN A 75 -4.88 12.80 -10.29
CA ASN A 75 -6.25 12.29 -10.37
C ASN A 75 -6.42 10.97 -9.60
N ILE A 76 -5.53 10.01 -9.83
CA ILE A 76 -5.58 8.70 -9.16
C ILE A 76 -5.33 8.87 -7.66
N ASN A 77 -4.29 9.60 -7.29
CA ASN A 77 -3.92 9.83 -5.90
C ASN A 77 -5.06 10.50 -5.11
N GLN A 78 -5.66 11.56 -5.65
CA GLN A 78 -6.79 12.25 -5.01
C GLN A 78 -8.03 11.36 -4.92
N SER A 79 -8.27 10.51 -5.91
CA SER A 79 -9.39 9.57 -5.92
C SER A 79 -9.27 8.50 -4.85
N ILE A 80 -8.07 7.92 -4.68
CA ILE A 80 -7.79 6.95 -3.62
C ILE A 80 -7.92 7.61 -2.25
N ASN A 81 -7.24 8.74 -2.07
CA ASN A 81 -7.24 9.44 -0.80
C ASN A 81 -8.64 9.90 -0.37
N PHE A 82 -9.50 10.32 -1.32
CA PHE A 82 -10.88 10.69 -1.02
C PHE A 82 -11.68 9.53 -0.41
N PHE A 83 -11.59 8.33 -1.00
CA PHE A 83 -12.29 7.16 -0.46
C PHE A 83 -11.91 6.92 1.00
N TRP A 84 -10.62 6.89 1.28
CA TRP A 84 -10.10 6.67 2.63
C TRP A 84 -10.34 7.85 3.56
N PHE A 85 -10.38 9.08 3.05
CA PHE A 85 -10.72 10.25 3.84
C PHE A 85 -12.12 10.15 4.48
N ILE A 86 -13.10 9.57 3.78
CA ILE A 86 -14.45 9.37 4.32
C ILE A 86 -14.45 8.33 5.45
N PHE A 87 -13.86 7.16 5.22
CA PHE A 87 -13.85 6.07 6.20
C PHE A 87 -12.80 6.27 7.30
N GLY A 88 -11.76 7.03 7.03
CA GLY A 88 -10.65 7.34 7.94
C GLY A 88 -10.90 8.52 8.89
N GLN A 89 -12.12 9.06 8.97
CA GLN A 89 -12.43 10.09 9.97
C GLN A 89 -12.34 9.52 11.37
N GLN A 90 -11.43 10.08 12.20
CA GLN A 90 -11.27 9.64 13.58
C GLN A 90 -12.51 10.03 14.41
N LEU A 91 -13.10 9.06 15.10
CA LEU A 91 -14.30 9.23 15.92
C LEU A 91 -13.99 8.93 17.38
N ASP A 92 -14.44 9.80 18.30
CA ASP A 92 -14.17 9.65 19.74
C ASP A 92 -14.79 8.37 20.31
N GLU A 93 -15.93 7.95 19.75
CA GLU A 93 -16.63 6.72 20.12
C GLU A 93 -15.81 5.46 19.85
N LEU A 94 -14.90 5.50 18.87
CA LEU A 94 -14.08 4.36 18.51
C LEU A 94 -12.77 4.25 19.30
N LYS A 95 -12.39 5.26 20.09
CA LYS A 95 -11.18 5.25 20.91
C LYS A 95 -11.13 4.12 21.94
N GLN A 96 -12.30 3.66 22.39
CA GLN A 96 -12.41 2.56 23.36
C GLN A 96 -11.93 1.20 22.83
N TYR A 97 -11.84 1.01 21.51
CA TYR A 97 -11.48 -0.26 20.89
C TYR A 97 -9.97 -0.46 20.68
N ASN A 98 -9.16 0.58 20.96
CA ASN A 98 -7.69 0.55 20.79
C ASN A 98 -7.23 0.11 19.39
N TYR A 99 -7.94 0.52 18.34
CA TYR A 99 -7.48 0.31 16.95
C TYR A 99 -6.19 1.08 16.66
N TYR A 100 -5.51 0.77 15.56
CA TYR A 100 -4.38 1.58 15.08
C TYR A 100 -4.79 3.05 14.95
N LEU A 101 -5.91 3.35 14.28
CA LEU A 101 -6.61 4.63 14.32
C LEU A 101 -8.07 4.40 14.72
N PRO A 102 -8.71 5.32 15.48
CA PRO A 102 -10.10 5.18 15.88
C PRO A 102 -11.06 5.56 14.74
N THR A 103 -11.02 4.80 13.65
CA THR A 103 -11.75 5.05 12.40
C THR A 103 -12.61 3.86 12.01
N LEU A 104 -13.54 4.07 11.09
CA LEU A 104 -14.40 3.01 10.57
C LEU A 104 -13.65 1.97 9.75
N GLU A 105 -12.45 2.29 9.24
CA GLU A 105 -11.60 1.34 8.50
C GLU A 105 -11.21 0.11 9.33
N TYR A 106 -11.17 0.24 10.65
CA TYR A 106 -10.81 -0.83 11.58
C TYR A 106 -12.00 -1.35 12.39
N HIS A 107 -13.21 -0.79 12.17
CA HIS A 107 -14.41 -1.14 12.92
C HIS A 107 -15.32 -2.11 12.16
N GLU A 108 -15.59 -3.28 12.77
CA GLU A 108 -16.51 -4.25 12.17
C GLU A 108 -17.99 -3.78 12.27
N PRO A 109 -18.82 -4.04 11.26
CA PRO A 109 -18.56 -4.85 10.06
C PRO A 109 -17.99 -4.05 8.87
N ILE A 110 -17.69 -2.76 9.03
CA ILE A 110 -17.18 -1.91 7.94
C ILE A 110 -15.80 -2.36 7.48
N ALA A 111 -14.91 -2.75 8.39
CA ALA A 111 -13.58 -3.25 8.05
C ALA A 111 -13.65 -4.48 7.10
N SER A 112 -14.54 -5.42 7.37
CA SER A 112 -14.79 -6.55 6.48
C SER A 112 -15.44 -6.14 5.16
N TRP A 113 -16.40 -5.22 5.20
CA TRP A 113 -17.07 -4.71 4.01
C TRP A 113 -16.11 -3.96 3.07
N ILE A 114 -15.19 -3.16 3.59
CA ILE A 114 -14.15 -2.49 2.79
C ILE A 114 -13.38 -3.51 1.95
N LYS A 115 -13.08 -4.68 2.50
CA LYS A 115 -12.42 -5.77 1.77
C LYS A 115 -13.30 -6.29 0.63
N ASP A 116 -14.59 -6.51 0.88
CA ASP A 116 -15.54 -6.96 -0.15
C ASP A 116 -15.69 -5.91 -1.27
N PHE A 117 -15.79 -4.64 -0.91
CA PHE A 117 -15.82 -3.52 -1.87
C PHE A 117 -14.54 -3.45 -2.70
N SER A 118 -13.37 -3.57 -2.06
CA SER A 118 -12.08 -3.54 -2.73
C SER A 118 -11.90 -4.73 -3.69
N ASN A 119 -12.38 -5.92 -3.31
CA ASN A 119 -12.40 -7.09 -4.18
C ASN A 119 -13.29 -6.85 -5.40
N ALA A 120 -14.52 -6.33 -5.22
CA ALA A 120 -15.43 -6.03 -6.33
C ALA A 120 -14.84 -5.00 -7.31
N TRP A 121 -14.17 -3.97 -6.80
CA TRP A 121 -13.45 -3.03 -7.66
C TRP A 121 -12.27 -3.70 -8.38
N GLY A 122 -11.48 -4.52 -7.68
CA GLY A 122 -10.40 -5.31 -8.25
C GLY A 122 -10.86 -6.27 -9.34
N ASP A 123 -12.03 -6.90 -9.16
CA ASP A 123 -12.66 -7.75 -10.18
C ASP A 123 -12.99 -6.93 -11.43
N PHE A 124 -13.60 -5.74 -11.28
CA PHE A 124 -13.83 -4.84 -12.42
C PHE A 124 -12.52 -4.45 -13.11
N LEU A 125 -11.48 -4.05 -12.36
CA LEU A 125 -10.18 -3.68 -12.92
C LEU A 125 -9.43 -4.85 -13.57
N SER A 126 -9.91 -6.07 -13.40
CA SER A 126 -9.42 -7.29 -14.04
C SER A 126 -10.28 -7.73 -15.25
N THR A 127 -11.30 -6.94 -15.63
CA THR A 127 -12.13 -7.20 -16.82
C THR A 127 -11.61 -6.44 -18.04
N PRO A 128 -11.94 -6.90 -19.27
CA PRO A 128 -11.58 -6.18 -20.50
C PRO A 128 -12.22 -4.78 -20.60
N GLU A 129 -13.34 -4.52 -19.92
CA GLU A 129 -14.00 -3.21 -19.89
C GLU A 129 -13.14 -2.15 -19.19
N SER A 130 -12.20 -2.55 -18.34
CA SER A 130 -11.32 -1.66 -17.61
C SER A 130 -10.14 -1.14 -18.44
N TRP A 131 -9.93 -1.62 -19.69
CA TRP A 131 -8.79 -1.22 -20.49
C TRP A 131 -9.06 -1.22 -22.00
N ASN A 132 -8.44 -0.26 -22.70
CA ASN A 132 -8.50 -0.16 -24.15
C ASN A 132 -7.34 0.69 -24.70
N ASP A 133 -7.25 0.83 -26.03
CA ASP A 133 -6.20 1.60 -26.70
C ASP A 133 -6.24 3.10 -26.42
N GLU A 134 -7.40 3.67 -26.11
CA GLU A 134 -7.50 5.10 -25.75
C GLU A 134 -6.90 5.33 -24.36
N TYR A 135 -7.19 4.46 -23.41
CA TYR A 135 -6.61 4.52 -22.07
C TYR A 135 -5.10 4.28 -22.10
N PHE A 136 -4.63 3.36 -22.96
CA PHE A 136 -3.20 3.15 -23.16
C PHE A 136 -2.52 4.41 -23.73
N LYS A 137 -3.08 5.03 -24.78
CA LYS A 137 -2.54 6.27 -25.36
C LYS A 137 -2.49 7.42 -24.36
N LEU A 138 -3.48 7.50 -23.45
CA LEU A 138 -3.53 8.51 -22.41
C LEU A 138 -2.28 8.43 -21.49
N GLN A 139 -1.76 7.22 -21.23
CA GLN A 139 -0.56 7.03 -20.41
C GLN A 139 0.70 7.64 -21.04
N PHE A 140 0.81 7.65 -22.37
CA PHE A 140 1.90 8.31 -23.06
C PHE A 140 1.74 9.84 -23.14
N GLN A 141 0.51 10.33 -23.23
CA GLN A 141 0.24 11.77 -23.30
C GLN A 141 0.59 12.47 -21.98
N ASP A 142 0.24 11.84 -20.87
CA ASP A 142 0.51 12.36 -19.52
C ASP A 142 1.92 11.99 -19.03
N ASN A 143 2.42 10.82 -19.42
CA ASN A 143 3.68 10.20 -18.98
C ASN A 143 3.79 10.00 -17.45
N ALA A 144 2.69 10.02 -16.70
CA ALA A 144 2.70 9.85 -15.25
C ALA A 144 3.31 8.51 -14.83
N PHE A 145 3.16 7.47 -15.66
CA PHE A 145 3.66 6.11 -15.43
C PHE A 145 5.01 5.80 -16.11
N GLY A 146 5.72 6.82 -16.58
CA GLY A 146 7.04 6.64 -17.24
C GLY A 146 6.98 5.92 -18.58
N MET A 147 5.85 5.97 -19.30
CA MET A 147 5.68 5.25 -20.57
C MET A 147 6.61 5.76 -21.68
N ASN A 148 7.07 7.00 -21.62
CA ASN A 148 7.99 7.60 -22.59
C ASN A 148 9.48 7.34 -22.27
N GLU A 149 9.78 6.73 -21.12
CA GLU A 149 11.16 6.49 -20.67
C GLU A 149 11.84 5.27 -21.36
N GLY A 150 11.10 4.56 -22.20
CA GLY A 150 11.60 3.36 -22.88
C GLY A 150 11.63 2.10 -21.98
N TRP A 151 10.99 2.13 -20.85
CA TRP A 151 10.94 1.02 -19.87
C TRP A 151 9.92 -0.05 -20.25
N TYR A 152 8.89 0.33 -21.01
CA TYR A 152 7.71 -0.49 -21.30
C TYR A 152 7.47 -0.61 -22.82
N PRO A 153 6.68 -1.62 -23.27
CA PRO A 153 6.28 -1.74 -24.67
C PRO A 153 5.57 -0.47 -25.16
N LYS A 154 5.88 -0.08 -26.42
CA LYS A 154 5.24 1.06 -27.08
C LYS A 154 3.86 0.75 -27.64
N GLU A 155 3.54 -0.54 -27.77
CA GLU A 155 2.24 -1.04 -28.22
C GLU A 155 1.42 -1.53 -27.05
N ASN A 156 0.10 -1.38 -27.12
CA ASN A 156 -0.80 -1.89 -26.10
C ASN A 156 -0.84 -3.42 -26.13
N ILE A 157 -0.25 -4.05 -25.12
CA ILE A 157 -0.26 -5.50 -24.93
C ILE A 157 -1.16 -5.93 -23.77
N TYR A 158 -1.72 -4.97 -23.04
CA TYR A 158 -2.53 -5.19 -21.84
C TYR A 158 -4.01 -5.35 -22.21
N LYS A 159 -4.70 -6.21 -21.51
CA LYS A 159 -6.15 -6.49 -21.70
C LYS A 159 -7.01 -5.90 -20.59
N THR A 160 -6.41 -5.60 -19.44
CA THR A 160 -7.11 -5.09 -18.26
C THR A 160 -6.27 -4.01 -17.59
N TYR A 161 -6.90 -3.18 -16.76
CA TYR A 161 -6.16 -2.18 -15.99
C TYR A 161 -5.16 -2.82 -15.03
N ASN A 162 -5.51 -3.95 -14.38
CA ASN A 162 -4.61 -4.65 -13.47
C ASN A 162 -3.39 -5.26 -14.19
N GLU A 163 -3.53 -5.71 -15.44
CA GLU A 163 -2.36 -6.10 -16.25
C GLU A 163 -1.43 -4.91 -16.53
N PHE A 164 -2.01 -3.73 -16.84
CA PHE A 164 -1.22 -2.50 -17.00
C PHE A 164 -0.59 -2.06 -15.69
N PHE A 165 -1.32 -2.09 -14.56
CA PHE A 165 -0.80 -1.69 -13.26
C PHE A 165 0.39 -2.55 -12.82
N SER A 166 0.29 -3.86 -12.97
CA SER A 166 1.38 -4.83 -12.70
C SER A 166 2.30 -5.09 -13.90
N ARG A 167 2.43 -4.10 -14.81
CA ARG A 167 3.21 -4.17 -16.05
C ARG A 167 4.63 -4.65 -15.84
N LYS A 168 5.16 -5.35 -16.83
CA LYS A 168 6.57 -5.81 -16.82
C LYS A 168 7.45 -4.83 -17.58
N LEU A 169 8.70 -4.71 -17.14
CA LEU A 169 9.74 -4.02 -17.90
C LEU A 169 9.97 -4.73 -19.24
N ILE A 170 10.35 -3.97 -20.27
CA ILE A 170 10.64 -4.53 -21.62
C ILE A 170 11.88 -5.44 -21.59
N SER A 171 12.84 -5.15 -20.72
CA SER A 171 14.06 -5.92 -20.48
C SER A 171 14.58 -5.64 -19.07
N PRO A 172 15.25 -6.60 -18.40
CA PRO A 172 15.97 -6.33 -17.16
C PRO A 172 17.01 -5.21 -17.28
N ASP A 173 17.57 -4.98 -18.46
CA ASP A 173 18.62 -3.99 -18.70
C ASP A 173 18.16 -2.54 -18.46
N VAL A 174 16.84 -2.28 -18.50
CA VAL A 174 16.29 -0.93 -18.22
C VAL A 174 16.27 -0.60 -16.72
N ARG A 175 16.62 -1.56 -15.88
CA ARG A 175 16.81 -1.43 -14.43
C ARG A 175 18.14 -2.10 -14.05
N PRO A 176 19.31 -1.46 -14.32
CA PRO A 176 20.60 -2.03 -13.98
C PRO A 176 20.73 -2.20 -12.45
N ILE A 177 21.26 -3.36 -12.07
CA ILE A 177 21.44 -3.70 -10.65
C ILE A 177 22.71 -3.06 -10.11
N GLY A 178 22.58 -2.24 -9.09
CA GLY A 178 23.67 -1.58 -8.40
C GLY A 178 24.63 -2.54 -7.70
N ASN A 179 25.80 -2.03 -7.36
CA ASN A 179 26.89 -2.80 -6.77
C ASN A 179 26.87 -2.84 -5.23
N ALA A 180 25.99 -2.08 -4.57
CA ALA A 180 25.83 -2.18 -3.12
C ALA A 180 25.31 -3.57 -2.70
N GLU A 181 25.53 -3.94 -1.45
CA GLU A 181 25.06 -5.22 -0.91
C GLU A 181 23.54 -5.33 -0.93
N LEU A 182 22.84 -4.21 -0.69
CA LEU A 182 21.40 -4.08 -0.77
C LEU A 182 21.02 -3.05 -1.84
N VAL A 183 20.08 -3.43 -2.73
CA VAL A 183 19.50 -2.52 -3.73
C VAL A 183 18.02 -2.26 -3.45
N SER A 184 17.44 -1.23 -4.09
CA SER A 184 16.02 -0.97 -3.96
C SER A 184 15.18 -2.14 -4.50
N PRO A 185 14.22 -2.66 -3.73
CA PRO A 185 13.37 -3.76 -4.17
C PRO A 185 12.35 -3.36 -5.22
N ALA A 186 12.06 -2.07 -5.37
CA ALA A 186 11.04 -1.53 -6.27
C ALA A 186 11.39 -0.09 -6.68
N ASP A 187 10.64 0.47 -7.64
CA ASP A 187 10.59 1.91 -7.85
C ASP A 187 9.80 2.49 -6.66
N SER A 188 10.46 3.28 -5.78
CA SER A 188 9.89 3.62 -4.47
C SER A 188 10.63 4.76 -3.75
N GLU A 189 10.01 5.31 -2.73
CA GLU A 189 10.58 6.33 -1.85
C GLU A 189 10.96 5.73 -0.49
N PRO A 190 12.26 5.61 -0.15
CA PRO A 190 12.71 5.14 1.16
C PRO A 190 12.35 6.13 2.27
N PHE A 191 11.83 5.65 3.40
CA PHE A 191 11.52 6.49 4.58
C PHE A 191 12.59 6.49 5.68
N GLY A 192 13.76 5.90 5.41
CA GLY A 192 14.87 5.88 6.34
C GLY A 192 15.06 4.56 7.07
N THR A 193 15.75 4.61 8.21
CA THR A 193 16.06 3.44 9.03
C THR A 193 15.58 3.61 10.46
N PHE A 194 15.05 2.54 11.02
CA PHE A 194 14.49 2.48 12.35
C PHE A 194 15.16 1.35 13.14
N LYS A 195 15.59 1.65 14.36
CA LYS A 195 16.17 0.63 15.23
C LYS A 195 15.07 -0.24 15.82
N ILE A 196 15.26 -1.56 15.77
CA ILE A 196 14.42 -2.49 16.52
C ILE A 196 15.05 -2.66 17.91
N LEU A 197 14.27 -2.42 18.97
CA LEU A 197 14.70 -2.61 20.35
C LEU A 197 14.79 -4.10 20.69
N ASP A 198 15.54 -4.47 21.74
CA ASP A 198 15.68 -5.87 22.18
C ASP A 198 14.34 -6.53 22.60
N ASN A 199 13.32 -5.75 22.91
CA ASN A 199 11.95 -6.22 23.20
C ASN A 199 11.04 -6.31 21.96
N GLY A 200 11.58 -6.02 20.75
CA GLY A 200 10.87 -6.13 19.47
C GLY A 200 10.06 -4.90 19.05
N TYR A 201 10.03 -3.83 19.83
CA TYR A 201 9.41 -2.58 19.40
C TYR A 201 10.36 -1.77 18.52
N VAL A 202 9.80 -0.93 17.64
CA VAL A 202 10.57 -0.01 16.80
C VAL A 202 10.86 1.27 17.59
N ASP A 203 12.13 1.68 17.66
CA ASP A 203 12.55 2.90 18.37
C ASP A 203 12.12 4.15 17.56
N GLY A 204 11.46 5.10 18.23
CA GLY A 204 10.91 6.29 17.57
C GLY A 204 9.66 6.01 16.69
N GLY A 205 9.32 4.76 16.46
CA GLY A 205 8.06 4.35 15.90
C GLY A 205 6.96 4.50 16.95
N SER A 206 6.08 5.47 16.74
CA SER A 206 5.00 5.86 17.62
C SER A 206 5.42 6.26 19.05
N VAL A 207 5.55 7.53 19.26
CA VAL A 207 5.20 8.13 20.55
C VAL A 207 3.82 7.59 20.90
N LEU A 208 3.68 6.97 22.09
CA LEU A 208 2.40 6.55 22.66
C LEU A 208 1.41 7.72 22.61
N ILE A 209 0.73 7.89 21.49
CA ILE A 209 -0.46 8.72 21.43
C ILE A 209 -1.49 7.92 22.22
N LYS A 210 -1.94 8.47 23.35
CA LYS A 210 -2.96 7.83 24.20
C LYS A 210 -4.09 7.29 23.32
N GLY A 211 -4.29 5.97 23.32
CA GLY A 211 -5.35 5.31 22.59
C GLY A 211 -4.94 4.57 21.30
N HIS A 212 -3.64 4.46 21.00
CA HIS A 212 -3.15 3.66 19.88
C HIS A 212 -2.45 2.40 20.37
N GLN A 213 -2.72 1.29 19.70
CA GLN A 213 -2.01 0.04 19.95
C GLN A 213 -0.60 0.11 19.33
N VAL A 214 0.42 -0.25 20.10
CA VAL A 214 1.80 -0.37 19.62
C VAL A 214 2.09 -1.83 19.30
N TYR A 215 2.67 -2.09 18.14
CA TYR A 215 2.95 -3.43 17.63
C TYR A 215 4.44 -3.74 17.67
N LYS A 216 4.78 -5.04 17.72
CA LYS A 216 6.15 -5.54 17.63
C LYS A 216 6.45 -5.97 16.20
N VAL A 217 7.72 -5.97 15.83
CA VAL A 217 8.13 -6.51 14.51
C VAL A 217 7.77 -7.98 14.31
N ASP A 218 7.59 -8.76 15.39
CA ASP A 218 7.08 -10.12 15.31
C ASP A 218 5.65 -10.20 14.73
N ASP A 219 4.85 -9.14 14.88
CA ASP A 219 3.52 -9.05 14.30
C ASP A 219 3.59 -8.94 12.76
N LEU A 220 4.67 -8.34 12.21
CA LEU A 220 4.92 -8.31 10.76
C LEU A 220 5.11 -9.70 10.19
N LEU A 221 5.84 -10.58 10.89
CA LEU A 221 6.17 -11.92 10.41
C LEU A 221 4.95 -12.87 10.41
N GLY A 222 3.87 -12.49 11.12
CA GLY A 222 2.67 -13.30 11.27
C GLY A 222 2.77 -14.28 12.45
N LYS A 223 1.59 -14.80 12.86
CA LYS A 223 1.46 -15.62 14.08
C LYS A 223 2.24 -16.94 14.04
N ASP A 224 2.41 -17.53 12.87
CA ASP A 224 2.96 -18.86 12.67
C ASP A 224 4.43 -18.87 12.22
N SER A 225 5.10 -17.71 12.16
CA SER A 225 6.50 -17.62 11.75
C SER A 225 7.44 -18.27 12.76
N ASN A 226 8.42 -19.02 12.25
CA ASN A 226 9.51 -19.63 13.01
C ASN A 226 10.64 -18.62 13.34
N PHE A 227 10.55 -17.39 12.84
CA PHE A 227 11.60 -16.38 12.97
C PHE A 227 11.25 -15.26 13.96
N LYS A 228 10.21 -15.44 14.77
CA LYS A 228 9.86 -14.49 15.86
C LYS A 228 11.04 -14.30 16.81
N GLY A 229 11.25 -13.07 17.21
CA GLY A 229 12.38 -12.65 18.07
C GLY A 229 13.73 -12.55 17.36
N ARG A 230 13.87 -13.06 16.12
CA ARG A 230 15.15 -13.09 15.42
C ARG A 230 15.61 -11.70 14.94
N PHE A 231 14.70 -10.77 14.77
CA PHE A 231 15.01 -9.40 14.34
C PHE A 231 15.11 -8.41 15.50
N ASN A 232 14.89 -8.86 16.75
CA ASN A 232 15.03 -8.02 17.93
C ASN A 232 16.46 -7.47 18.06
N GLY A 233 16.59 -6.17 18.33
CA GLY A 233 17.86 -5.47 18.38
C GLY A 233 18.47 -5.15 17.00
N GLY A 234 17.79 -5.49 15.92
CA GLY A 234 18.21 -5.27 14.54
C GLY A 234 17.74 -3.93 13.96
N THR A 235 17.55 -3.91 12.65
CA THR A 235 17.15 -2.70 11.89
C THR A 235 15.91 -2.98 11.06
N LEU A 236 15.01 -2.00 10.99
CA LEU A 236 13.89 -1.93 10.05
C LEU A 236 14.13 -0.77 9.09
N THR A 237 13.81 -0.96 7.84
CA THR A 237 13.62 0.11 6.85
C THR A 237 12.38 -0.19 6.04
N HIS A 238 11.75 0.84 5.48
CA HIS A 238 10.65 0.65 4.55
C HIS A 238 10.70 1.64 3.40
N THR A 239 10.03 1.32 2.32
CA THR A 239 10.01 2.11 1.08
C THR A 239 8.64 2.04 0.43
N PHE A 240 8.08 3.20 0.14
CA PHE A 240 6.71 3.38 -0.35
C PHE A 240 6.67 3.50 -1.87
N LEU A 241 5.74 2.81 -2.51
CA LEU A 241 5.49 2.92 -3.95
C LEU A 241 4.30 3.84 -4.20
N ASN A 242 4.51 4.89 -4.97
CA ASN A 242 3.43 5.74 -5.47
C ASN A 242 2.59 5.01 -6.52
N VAL A 243 1.34 5.40 -6.70
CA VAL A 243 0.38 4.73 -7.61
C VAL A 243 0.81 4.67 -9.07
N ASN A 244 1.77 5.46 -9.48
CA ASN A 244 2.32 5.51 -10.84
C ASN A 244 3.63 4.75 -10.99
N ASP A 245 4.20 4.24 -9.91
CA ASP A 245 5.45 3.48 -9.94
C ASP A 245 5.33 2.13 -10.65
N TYR A 246 6.45 1.46 -10.80
CA TYR A 246 6.54 0.09 -11.24
C TYR A 246 6.14 -0.86 -10.12
N HIS A 247 4.95 -1.46 -10.19
CA HIS A 247 4.35 -2.25 -9.10
C HIS A 247 4.75 -3.73 -9.10
N ARG A 248 5.98 -4.02 -9.56
CA ARG A 248 6.61 -5.33 -9.32
C ARG A 248 7.80 -5.13 -8.40
N TYR A 249 7.99 -6.07 -7.48
CA TYR A 249 9.08 -6.04 -6.52
C TYR A 249 10.05 -7.19 -6.73
N HIS A 250 11.31 -6.94 -6.40
CA HIS A 250 12.44 -7.80 -6.68
C HIS A 250 13.22 -8.09 -5.40
N PHE A 251 13.98 -9.19 -5.39
CA PHE A 251 14.85 -9.49 -4.27
C PHE A 251 15.96 -8.42 -4.16
N PRO A 252 16.03 -7.68 -3.04
CA PRO A 252 17.01 -6.60 -2.89
C PRO A 252 18.42 -7.10 -2.60
N ILE A 253 18.55 -8.39 -2.28
CA ILE A 253 19.79 -9.07 -1.87
C ILE A 253 19.73 -10.54 -2.26
N GLU A 254 20.89 -11.14 -2.52
CA GLU A 254 20.99 -12.58 -2.75
C GLU A 254 20.79 -13.40 -1.47
N GLY A 255 20.26 -14.61 -1.60
CA GLY A 255 20.07 -15.48 -0.45
C GLY A 255 19.34 -16.77 -0.75
N THR A 256 19.04 -17.52 0.30
CA THR A 256 18.20 -18.72 0.26
C THR A 256 16.93 -18.47 1.04
N ILE A 257 15.77 -18.71 0.43
CA ILE A 257 14.46 -18.53 1.06
C ILE A 257 14.27 -19.60 2.14
N LEU A 258 14.03 -19.17 3.38
CA LEU A 258 13.79 -20.03 4.52
C LEU A 258 12.32 -20.15 4.89
N GLU A 259 11.55 -19.07 4.72
CA GLU A 259 10.11 -19.02 5.01
C GLU A 259 9.39 -18.13 4.00
N LEU A 260 8.16 -18.54 3.65
CA LEU A 260 7.21 -17.77 2.86
C LEU A 260 5.88 -17.77 3.58
N SER A 261 5.27 -16.62 3.77
CA SER A 261 3.97 -16.49 4.41
C SER A 261 3.09 -15.49 3.67
N LYS A 262 1.78 -15.76 3.66
CA LYS A 262 0.74 -14.82 3.24
C LYS A 262 -0.10 -14.46 4.46
N ILE A 263 -0.07 -13.21 4.88
CA ILE A 263 -0.70 -12.75 6.11
C ILE A 263 -1.86 -11.86 5.73
N LYS A 264 -3.07 -12.41 5.85
CA LYS A 264 -4.32 -11.65 5.65
C LYS A 264 -4.62 -10.87 6.91
N ALA A 265 -4.80 -9.57 6.77
CA ALA A 265 -5.07 -8.64 7.86
C ALA A 265 -6.04 -7.54 7.40
N SER A 266 -5.93 -6.32 7.88
CA SER A 266 -6.75 -5.20 7.44
C SER A 266 -6.55 -4.88 5.96
N ASN A 267 -7.51 -4.16 5.41
CA ASN A 267 -7.47 -3.52 4.11
C ASN A 267 -7.83 -2.05 4.30
N ALA A 268 -6.95 -1.31 4.96
CA ALA A 268 -7.16 0.09 5.32
C ALA A 268 -6.25 1.03 4.49
N ALA A 269 -6.30 2.32 4.78
CA ALA A 269 -5.48 3.31 4.08
C ALA A 269 -3.97 3.08 4.25
N GLY A 270 -3.57 2.51 5.40
CA GLY A 270 -2.17 2.32 5.74
C GLY A 270 -1.48 3.62 6.13
N GLY A 271 -2.07 4.41 6.98
CA GLY A 271 -1.56 5.70 7.43
C GLY A 271 -2.68 6.69 7.71
N ASN A 272 -2.36 7.96 7.76
CA ASN A 272 -3.34 9.01 8.03
C ASN A 272 -3.61 9.82 6.76
N ILE A 273 -4.88 9.91 6.35
CA ILE A 273 -5.30 10.77 5.24
C ILE A 273 -5.97 12.02 5.80
N TYR A 274 -5.53 13.17 5.32
CA TYR A 274 -6.08 14.46 5.68
C TYR A 274 -6.28 15.34 4.44
N TYR A 275 -7.09 16.37 4.55
CA TYR A 275 -7.28 17.37 3.51
C TYR A 275 -6.44 18.60 3.83
N ASP A 276 -5.48 18.92 2.98
CA ASP A 276 -4.68 20.13 3.05
C ASP A 276 -5.47 21.30 2.46
N GLN A 277 -5.89 22.24 3.32
CA GLN A 277 -6.71 23.39 2.93
C GLN A 277 -5.93 24.43 2.14
N GLU A 278 -4.60 24.49 2.27
CA GLU A 278 -3.77 25.42 1.51
C GLU A 278 -3.58 24.96 0.07
N LEU A 279 -3.32 23.65 -0.11
CA LEU A 279 -3.16 23.04 -1.41
C LEU A 279 -4.48 22.67 -2.07
N ASN A 280 -5.58 22.59 -1.31
CA ASN A 280 -6.87 22.06 -1.73
C ASN A 280 -6.77 20.60 -2.27
N LEU A 281 -5.96 19.78 -1.63
CA LEU A 281 -5.67 18.40 -2.00
C LEU A 281 -5.74 17.48 -0.77
N TYR A 282 -6.10 16.23 -0.99
CA TYR A 282 -5.90 15.18 0.00
C TYR A 282 -4.43 14.82 0.06
N ALA A 283 -3.91 14.72 1.27
CA ALA A 283 -2.55 14.29 1.54
C ALA A 283 -2.54 13.00 2.37
N PHE A 284 -1.49 12.22 2.20
CA PHE A 284 -1.30 10.93 2.84
C PHE A 284 0.01 10.93 3.63
N ASP A 285 -0.06 10.69 4.93
CA ASP A 285 1.10 10.51 5.81
C ASP A 285 1.24 9.03 6.20
N CYS A 286 2.25 8.39 5.65
CA CYS A 286 2.63 7.00 5.89
C CYS A 286 4.04 6.86 6.50
N SER A 287 4.58 7.93 7.07
CA SER A 287 5.92 7.94 7.65
C SER A 287 6.08 7.12 8.95
N ASP A 288 4.98 6.78 9.61
CA ASP A 288 4.93 5.87 10.77
C ASP A 288 5.19 4.42 10.33
N THR A 289 5.74 3.60 11.23
CA THR A 289 6.08 2.18 11.00
C THR A 289 5.09 1.20 11.65
N ASN A 290 3.96 1.64 12.20
CA ASN A 290 3.01 0.75 12.88
C ASN A 290 1.87 0.27 11.96
N TRP A 291 1.46 1.05 10.98
CA TRP A 291 0.36 0.71 10.09
C TRP A 291 0.66 -0.56 9.26
N GLN A 292 1.91 -0.80 8.88
CA GLN A 292 2.31 -2.00 8.14
C GLN A 292 2.00 -3.29 8.92
N MET A 293 1.98 -3.21 10.24
CA MET A 293 1.76 -4.37 11.12
C MET A 293 0.30 -4.83 11.15
N VAL A 294 -0.63 -3.97 10.74
CA VAL A 294 -2.07 -4.28 10.69
C VAL A 294 -2.59 -4.53 9.28
N GLU A 295 -1.81 -4.25 8.23
CA GLU A 295 -2.20 -4.44 6.84
C GLU A 295 -1.91 -5.85 6.31
N THR A 296 -2.64 -6.25 5.26
CA THR A 296 -2.39 -7.48 4.50
C THR A 296 -1.00 -7.44 3.85
N ARG A 297 -0.24 -8.52 3.96
CA ARG A 297 1.14 -8.58 3.47
C ARG A 297 1.59 -9.99 3.15
N ASP A 298 2.60 -10.07 2.31
CA ASP A 298 3.41 -11.26 2.15
C ASP A 298 4.71 -11.12 2.96
N CYS A 299 5.35 -12.22 3.33
CA CYS A 299 6.62 -12.23 4.06
C CYS A 299 7.55 -13.28 3.47
N VAL A 300 8.77 -12.87 3.18
CA VAL A 300 9.88 -13.74 2.77
C VAL A 300 11.00 -13.58 3.79
N VAL A 301 11.38 -14.66 4.47
CA VAL A 301 12.57 -14.69 5.31
C VAL A 301 13.69 -15.44 4.59
N MET A 302 14.87 -14.83 4.51
CA MET A 302 16.01 -15.35 3.77
C MET A 302 17.27 -15.45 4.64
N GLN A 303 18.07 -16.50 4.40
CA GLN A 303 19.47 -16.52 4.81
C GLN A 303 20.30 -15.86 3.72
N THR A 304 20.96 -14.79 4.07
CA THR A 304 21.90 -14.04 3.20
C THR A 304 23.34 -14.25 3.64
N PRO A 305 24.35 -13.80 2.87
CA PRO A 305 25.76 -13.81 3.31
C PRO A 305 26.03 -12.99 4.60
N TYR A 306 25.13 -12.07 4.95
CA TYR A 306 25.28 -11.14 6.08
C TYR A 306 24.51 -11.57 7.33
N GLY A 307 23.53 -12.46 7.22
CA GLY A 307 22.62 -12.88 8.27
C GLY A 307 21.17 -13.01 7.76
N LEU A 308 20.20 -13.07 8.66
CA LEU A 308 18.79 -13.15 8.30
C LEU A 308 18.29 -11.79 7.84
N VAL A 309 17.56 -11.81 6.71
CA VAL A 309 16.82 -10.66 6.18
C VAL A 309 15.38 -11.10 5.91
N ALA A 310 14.41 -10.27 6.29
CA ALA A 310 13.03 -10.44 5.87
C ALA A 310 12.62 -9.31 4.95
N CYS A 311 11.91 -9.66 3.86
CA CYS A 311 11.28 -8.71 2.94
C CYS A 311 9.76 -8.91 3.01
N LEU A 312 9.04 -7.83 3.28
CA LEU A 312 7.60 -7.87 3.48
C LEU A 312 6.92 -6.85 2.55
N PRO A 313 6.46 -7.28 1.36
CA PRO A 313 5.55 -6.47 0.57
C PRO A 313 4.23 -6.29 1.33
N ILE A 314 3.81 -5.03 1.52
CA ILE A 314 2.59 -4.64 2.21
C ILE A 314 1.60 -4.14 1.18
N GLY A 315 0.44 -4.79 1.06
CA GLY A 315 -0.66 -4.28 0.28
C GLY A 315 -1.56 -3.44 1.18
N MET A 316 -1.90 -2.26 0.72
CA MET A 316 -2.76 -1.32 1.42
C MET A 316 -3.73 -0.68 0.43
N SER A 317 -4.77 -0.03 0.92
CA SER A 317 -5.77 0.63 0.09
C SER A 317 -6.37 -0.28 -1.00
N GLN A 318 -7.39 0.13 -1.68
CA GLN A 318 -8.09 -0.57 -2.79
C GLN A 318 -7.96 -2.11 -2.75
N ILE A 319 -7.30 -2.75 -3.75
CA ILE A 319 -7.27 -4.23 -3.84
C ILE A 319 -6.44 -4.87 -2.73
N CYS A 320 -5.44 -4.15 -2.17
CA CYS A 320 -4.63 -4.63 -1.05
C CYS A 320 -4.05 -6.04 -1.32
N SER A 321 -3.41 -6.23 -2.47
CA SER A 321 -2.92 -7.55 -2.88
C SER A 321 -1.41 -7.60 -2.96
N CYS A 322 -0.83 -8.67 -2.38
CA CYS A 322 0.55 -9.07 -2.59
C CYS A 322 0.56 -10.42 -3.30
N ASN A 323 1.40 -10.57 -4.31
CA ASN A 323 1.47 -11.78 -5.12
C ASN A 323 2.92 -12.18 -5.34
N PHE A 324 3.28 -13.42 -4.99
CA PHE A 324 4.58 -13.97 -5.36
C PHE A 324 4.61 -14.42 -6.82
N GLU A 325 5.79 -14.39 -7.44
CA GLU A 325 6.02 -15.11 -8.69
C GLU A 325 5.86 -16.62 -8.45
N GLU A 326 5.38 -17.36 -9.46
CA GLU A 326 5.01 -18.78 -9.35
C GLU A 326 6.18 -19.71 -8.95
N ASN A 327 7.40 -19.32 -9.29
CA ASN A 327 8.61 -20.09 -9.03
C ASN A 327 9.20 -19.86 -7.63
N ILE A 328 8.64 -18.96 -6.83
CA ILE A 328 9.15 -18.64 -5.48
C ILE A 328 8.70 -19.70 -4.48
N LYS A 329 9.69 -20.40 -3.86
CA LYS A 329 9.46 -21.48 -2.91
C LYS A 329 10.54 -21.49 -1.82
N VAL A 330 10.21 -22.06 -0.66
CA VAL A 330 11.20 -22.32 0.39
C VAL A 330 12.32 -23.21 -0.15
N GLY A 331 13.56 -22.88 0.16
CA GLY A 331 14.76 -23.53 -0.34
C GLY A 331 15.29 -22.97 -1.66
N THR A 332 14.57 -22.08 -2.35
CA THR A 332 15.03 -21.44 -3.58
C THR A 332 16.20 -20.49 -3.25
N LYS A 333 17.26 -20.59 -4.04
CA LYS A 333 18.33 -19.59 -4.08
C LYS A 333 17.94 -18.49 -5.06
N VAL A 334 18.05 -17.24 -4.62
CA VAL A 334 17.73 -16.05 -5.38
C VAL A 334 18.94 -15.13 -5.47
N ASN A 335 19.02 -14.41 -6.59
CA ASN A 335 20.03 -13.37 -6.78
C ASN A 335 19.42 -12.00 -6.51
N LYS A 336 20.27 -11.04 -6.24
CA LYS A 336 19.90 -9.64 -6.16
C LYS A 336 19.31 -9.18 -7.50
N GLY A 337 18.09 -8.60 -7.48
CA GLY A 337 17.36 -8.19 -8.69
C GLY A 337 16.42 -9.25 -9.29
N ASP A 338 16.45 -10.51 -8.83
CA ASP A 338 15.49 -11.51 -9.30
C ASP A 338 14.04 -11.09 -8.97
N PRO A 339 13.06 -11.33 -9.86
CA PRO A 339 11.66 -11.04 -9.57
C PRO A 339 11.16 -11.79 -8.34
N MET A 340 10.51 -11.08 -7.42
CA MET A 340 9.89 -11.66 -6.21
C MET A 340 8.37 -11.71 -6.34
N GLY A 341 7.76 -10.65 -6.90
CA GLY A 341 6.32 -10.60 -7.02
C GLY A 341 5.77 -9.28 -7.56
N TYR A 342 4.48 -9.04 -7.34
CA TYR A 342 3.79 -7.86 -7.84
C TYR A 342 2.57 -7.50 -7.00
N PHE A 343 2.21 -6.22 -7.06
CA PHE A 343 0.95 -5.69 -6.53
C PHE A 343 -0.07 -5.51 -7.66
N LEU A 344 -1.35 -5.69 -7.36
CA LEU A 344 -2.47 -5.17 -8.14
C LEU A 344 -2.85 -3.78 -7.61
N PHE A 345 -3.76 -3.08 -8.31
CA PHE A 345 -4.07 -1.67 -8.03
C PHE A 345 -4.35 -1.39 -6.56
N GLY A 346 -3.62 -0.45 -6.01
CA GLY A 346 -3.72 -0.01 -4.61
C GLY A 346 -2.45 0.66 -4.14
N GLY A 347 -2.42 1.04 -2.86
CA GLY A 347 -1.23 1.49 -2.19
C GLY A 347 -0.28 0.33 -1.88
N SER A 348 1.00 0.61 -1.81
CA SER A 348 2.02 -0.42 -1.64
C SER A 348 3.23 0.10 -0.87
N ASP A 349 3.75 -0.74 0.02
CA ASP A 349 5.00 -0.49 0.76
C ASP A 349 5.83 -1.77 0.82
N ILE A 350 7.11 -1.66 1.06
CA ILE A 350 7.98 -2.80 1.31
C ILE A 350 8.78 -2.55 2.58
N VAL A 351 8.53 -3.36 3.59
CA VAL A 351 9.31 -3.39 4.81
C VAL A 351 10.45 -4.39 4.66
N MET A 352 11.64 -4.01 5.11
CA MET A 352 12.80 -4.90 5.20
C MET A 352 13.31 -4.93 6.64
N LEU A 353 13.51 -6.15 7.18
CA LEU A 353 14.05 -6.38 8.51
C LEU A 353 15.41 -7.02 8.41
N PHE A 354 16.35 -6.56 9.22
CA PHE A 354 17.73 -7.03 9.29
C PHE A 354 18.05 -7.51 10.71
N GLU A 355 18.65 -8.70 10.82
CA GLU A 355 19.05 -9.29 12.09
C GLU A 355 20.07 -8.39 12.81
N LYS A 356 20.12 -8.45 14.16
CA LYS A 356 21.00 -7.63 15.03
C LYS A 356 22.48 -7.66 14.62
N ASN A 357 22.94 -8.79 14.06
CA ASN A 357 24.33 -8.98 13.64
C ASN A 357 24.67 -8.36 12.28
N ILE A 358 23.74 -7.67 11.65
CA ILE A 358 23.97 -6.96 10.39
C ILE A 358 24.21 -5.48 10.69
N GLU A 359 25.39 -4.97 10.35
CA GLU A 359 25.63 -3.52 10.27
C GLU A 359 24.92 -3.00 9.00
N PHE A 360 24.09 -1.98 9.17
CA PHE A 360 23.30 -1.38 8.10
C PHE A 360 23.66 0.10 7.95
N GLU A 361 24.10 0.50 6.76
CA GLU A 361 24.38 1.90 6.40
C GLU A 361 23.53 2.29 5.18
N LEU A 362 22.53 3.15 5.38
CA LEU A 362 21.70 3.67 4.28
C LEU A 362 22.54 4.51 3.32
N LEU A 363 22.47 4.24 2.02
CA LEU A 363 23.18 4.98 0.97
C LEU A 363 22.31 6.00 0.25
N CYS A 364 20.99 5.81 0.25
CA CYS A 364 20.04 6.71 -0.38
C CYS A 364 19.59 7.83 0.57
N THR A 365 19.09 8.90 0.01
CA THR A 365 18.47 9.99 0.78
C THR A 365 17.02 9.62 1.07
N PRO A 366 16.57 9.64 2.34
CA PRO A 366 15.16 9.46 2.67
C PRO A 366 14.26 10.44 1.91
N ASN A 367 13.06 10.00 1.55
CA ASN A 367 12.07 10.72 0.77
C ASN A 367 12.54 11.17 -0.63
N LYS A 368 13.56 10.49 -1.17
CA LYS A 368 14.00 10.67 -2.54
C LYS A 368 13.74 9.37 -3.31
N HIS A 369 12.94 9.46 -4.35
CA HIS A 369 12.59 8.32 -5.19
C HIS A 369 13.82 7.59 -5.75
N LEU A 370 13.80 6.27 -5.69
CA LEU A 370 14.76 5.35 -6.29
C LEU A 370 14.05 4.46 -7.31
N LEU A 371 14.77 4.07 -8.34
CA LEU A 371 14.35 3.00 -9.23
C LEU A 371 14.77 1.63 -8.66
N MET A 372 14.00 0.60 -8.98
CA MET A 372 14.32 -0.79 -8.64
C MET A 372 15.75 -1.12 -9.12
N GLY A 373 16.54 -1.72 -8.24
CA GLY A 373 17.94 -2.06 -8.53
C GLY A 373 18.97 -0.99 -8.17
N GLU A 374 18.59 0.24 -7.90
CA GLU A 374 19.53 1.27 -7.44
C GLU A 374 20.09 0.98 -6.04
N ASN A 375 21.30 1.46 -5.75
CA ASN A 375 21.97 1.24 -4.47
C ASN A 375 21.13 1.78 -3.30
N TYR A 376 20.79 0.90 -2.34
CA TYR A 376 19.96 1.23 -1.19
C TYR A 376 20.76 1.33 0.11
N ALA A 377 21.53 0.31 0.43
CA ALA A 377 22.36 0.28 1.65
C ALA A 377 23.61 -0.60 1.51
N LYS A 378 24.62 -0.32 2.34
CA LYS A 378 25.73 -1.22 2.62
C LYS A 378 25.38 -2.12 3.79
N LEU A 379 25.77 -3.38 3.67
CA LEU A 379 25.63 -4.38 4.72
C LEU A 379 26.98 -4.99 5.08
N LYS A 380 27.18 -5.26 6.38
CA LYS A 380 28.35 -5.98 6.86
C LYS A 380 27.95 -6.91 8.00
N ALA A 381 28.39 -8.17 7.94
CA ALA A 381 28.23 -9.08 9.07
C ALA A 381 29.10 -8.63 10.25
N ARG A 382 28.55 -8.55 11.46
CA ARG A 382 29.31 -8.39 12.70
C ARG A 382 29.86 -9.75 13.08
N ASN A 383 31.19 -9.80 13.31
CA ASN A 383 31.86 -10.98 13.84
C ASN A 383 31.48 -11.23 15.31
#